data_862944a659ad331806dddd91e59646e4
#
_entry.id   862944a659ad331806dddd91e59646e4
#
_cell.length_a   1.000
_cell.length_b   1.000
_cell.length_c   1.000
_cell.angle_alpha   90.00
_cell.angle_beta   90.00
_cell.angle_gamma   90.00
#
_symmetry.space_group_name_H-M   'P 1'
#
loop_
_entity.id
_entity.type
_entity.pdbx_description
1 polymer ?
#
loop_
_entity_poly.entity_id
_entity_poly.type
_entity_poly.pdbx_seq_one_letter_code
_entity_poly.pdbx_strand_id
1 'polypeptide(L)'
;MSTIELVGLGKRYGDVTAVAATDLCIAEGELVTLLGPSGSGKSTILSMIAGLTPSSEGTVRIGGRDVTHVPPASRNLGMVFQSYALFPHMTVFDNIAFALSIRGVTKSEIAARVARALAQVRLGGLGRRRPSELSGGQQQRVALARALVFEPEILLLDEPMGALDKNLREEVQLELRQLQRELGVTTVLVTHDQEEALSLSTRLVVLDQGRIQQVDTPLSVYQRPRNRFVAQFIGTANLFAGELSYHDGQSQLTLPDGTVLACRAEGHGAGPVDVVVRPEHVLLLPPDAGTGLLVEVVESVYLGQSSRLHLRTADGVAVIAVLQRQGAAFSPGDALRIHWQADHAWAMPRQAGA
;
A
#
# COMPACT_ATOMS: atom_id res chain seq x y z
N MET A 1 21.25 -10.86 4.51
CA MET A 1 20.15 -9.97 4.10
C MET A 1 20.74 -8.86 3.26
N SER A 2 20.00 -8.30 2.33
CA SER A 2 20.58 -7.39 1.35
C SER A 2 19.68 -6.19 1.09
N THR A 3 20.28 -5.04 0.79
CA THR A 3 19.61 -3.84 0.28
C THR A 3 19.20 -4.03 -1.18
N ILE A 4 18.19 -3.27 -1.63
CA ILE A 4 17.87 -3.14 -3.06
C ILE A 4 18.04 -1.67 -3.43
N GLU A 5 18.76 -1.39 -4.50
CA GLU A 5 18.93 -0.05 -5.04
C GLU A 5 18.51 -0.04 -6.51
N LEU A 6 17.57 0.81 -6.84
CA LEU A 6 17.16 1.13 -8.21
C LEU A 6 17.74 2.50 -8.53
N VAL A 7 18.56 2.60 -9.56
CA VAL A 7 19.22 3.87 -9.96
C VAL A 7 18.81 4.19 -11.38
N GLY A 8 17.97 5.21 -11.55
CA GLY A 8 17.44 5.63 -12.85
C GLY A 8 16.70 4.51 -13.58
N LEU A 9 16.14 3.53 -12.85
CA LEU A 9 15.53 2.33 -13.45
C LEU A 9 14.28 2.69 -14.23
N GLY A 10 14.27 2.37 -15.52
CA GLY A 10 13.13 2.64 -16.39
C GLY A 10 12.82 1.50 -17.36
N LYS A 11 11.54 1.47 -17.82
CA LYS A 11 11.07 0.49 -18.79
C LYS A 11 10.16 1.11 -19.83
N ARG A 12 10.50 0.85 -21.07
CA ARG A 12 9.67 1.23 -22.24
C ARG A 12 9.31 -0.03 -23.03
N TYR A 13 8.10 -0.05 -23.57
CA TYR A 13 7.62 -1.05 -24.52
C TYR A 13 7.18 -0.29 -25.79
N GLY A 14 8.04 -0.29 -26.81
CA GLY A 14 7.85 0.57 -27.96
C GLY A 14 7.78 2.05 -27.52
N ASP A 15 6.70 2.72 -27.85
CA ASP A 15 6.46 4.14 -27.50
C ASP A 15 5.86 4.33 -26.10
N VAL A 16 5.46 3.25 -25.42
CA VAL A 16 4.83 3.32 -24.10
C VAL A 16 5.88 3.27 -23.00
N THR A 17 5.94 4.29 -22.16
CA THR A 17 6.76 4.30 -20.94
C THR A 17 5.96 3.64 -19.82
N ALA A 18 6.30 2.38 -19.51
CA ALA A 18 5.67 1.62 -18.43
C ALA A 18 6.20 2.02 -17.05
N VAL A 19 7.49 2.36 -16.97
CA VAL A 19 8.15 2.89 -15.76
C VAL A 19 9.10 3.99 -16.22
N ALA A 20 8.91 5.21 -15.74
CA ALA A 20 9.83 6.32 -15.95
C ALA A 20 11.09 6.11 -15.10
N ALA A 21 12.21 6.72 -15.50
CA ALA A 21 13.46 6.66 -14.75
C ALA A 21 13.21 6.94 -13.26
N THR A 22 13.52 5.95 -12.42
CA THR A 22 13.12 5.90 -11.01
C THR A 22 14.29 5.52 -10.13
N ASP A 23 14.46 6.27 -9.06
CA ASP A 23 15.41 5.98 -7.99
C ASP A 23 14.65 5.50 -6.76
N LEU A 24 15.06 4.36 -6.19
CA LEU A 24 14.50 3.80 -4.97
C LEU A 24 15.55 2.98 -4.24
N CYS A 25 15.74 3.27 -2.96
CA CYS A 25 16.56 2.46 -2.07
C CYS A 25 15.67 1.76 -1.04
N ILE A 26 15.83 0.44 -0.89
CA ILE A 26 15.14 -0.38 0.10
C ILE A 26 16.19 -0.92 1.05
N ALA A 27 16.02 -0.62 2.33
CA ALA A 27 16.97 -1.02 3.36
C ALA A 27 16.85 -2.52 3.70
N GLU A 28 17.90 -3.06 4.28
CA GLU A 28 17.92 -4.43 4.77
C GLU A 28 16.82 -4.68 5.80
N GLY A 29 16.09 -5.78 5.66
CA GLY A 29 14.98 -6.17 6.54
C GLY A 29 13.72 -5.32 6.40
N GLU A 30 13.68 -4.37 5.49
CA GLU A 30 12.52 -3.52 5.24
C GLU A 30 11.43 -4.28 4.46
N LEU A 31 10.15 -4.04 4.79
CA LEU A 31 9.02 -4.46 3.98
C LEU A 31 8.46 -3.23 3.24
N VAL A 32 8.78 -3.12 1.97
CA VAL A 32 8.32 -2.03 1.10
C VAL A 32 7.18 -2.51 0.23
N THR A 33 6.09 -1.77 0.21
CA THR A 33 4.98 -2.05 -0.70
C THR A 33 4.93 -1.05 -1.84
N LEU A 34 4.89 -1.58 -3.06
CA LEU A 34 4.56 -0.82 -4.28
C LEU A 34 3.05 -0.82 -4.44
N LEU A 35 2.43 0.34 -4.31
CA LEU A 35 0.98 0.53 -4.32
C LEU A 35 0.58 1.50 -5.44
N GLY A 36 -0.51 1.25 -6.13
CA GLY A 36 -1.00 2.12 -7.21
C GLY A 36 -2.10 1.45 -8.04
N PRO A 37 -2.79 2.18 -8.91
CA PRO A 37 -3.81 1.63 -9.79
C PRO A 37 -3.24 0.60 -10.77
N SER A 38 -4.12 -0.15 -11.43
CA SER A 38 -3.71 -1.09 -12.50
C SER A 38 -2.97 -0.32 -13.61
N GLY A 39 -1.88 -0.89 -14.11
CA GLY A 39 -1.05 -0.26 -15.13
C GLY A 39 -0.07 0.81 -14.64
N SER A 40 0.04 1.07 -13.32
CA SER A 40 0.98 2.07 -12.78
C SER A 40 2.45 1.66 -12.77
N GLY A 41 2.81 0.44 -13.23
CA GLY A 41 4.19 -0.03 -13.34
C GLY A 41 4.71 -0.91 -12.21
N LYS A 42 3.91 -1.22 -11.18
CA LYS A 42 4.29 -2.02 -9.99
C LYS A 42 4.92 -3.38 -10.34
N SER A 43 4.16 -4.24 -11.02
CA SER A 43 4.63 -5.59 -11.41
C SER A 43 5.79 -5.52 -12.42
N THR A 44 5.90 -4.44 -13.19
CA THR A 44 7.05 -4.20 -14.07
C THR A 44 8.31 -3.92 -13.26
N ILE A 45 8.24 -3.07 -12.22
CA ILE A 45 9.36 -2.83 -11.29
C ILE A 45 9.74 -4.12 -10.59
N LEU A 46 8.77 -4.87 -10.05
CA LEU A 46 9.02 -6.15 -9.39
C LEU A 46 9.71 -7.14 -10.34
N SER A 47 9.24 -7.24 -11.59
CA SER A 47 9.80 -8.13 -12.61
C SER A 47 11.22 -7.72 -13.02
N MET A 48 11.55 -6.43 -13.05
CA MET A 48 12.90 -5.95 -13.29
C MET A 48 13.84 -6.29 -12.12
N ILE A 49 13.39 -6.14 -10.87
CA ILE A 49 14.14 -6.58 -9.67
C ILE A 49 14.38 -8.09 -9.73
N ALA A 50 13.36 -8.87 -10.09
CA ALA A 50 13.46 -10.32 -10.25
C ALA A 50 14.38 -10.77 -11.42
N GLY A 51 14.63 -9.89 -12.38
CA GLY A 51 15.37 -10.22 -13.62
C GLY A 51 14.54 -10.96 -14.66
N LEU A 52 13.22 -10.99 -14.49
CA LEU A 52 12.27 -11.58 -15.43
C LEU A 52 12.02 -10.67 -16.64
N THR A 53 12.18 -9.37 -16.46
CA THR A 53 12.04 -8.35 -17.50
C THR A 53 13.30 -7.50 -17.52
N PRO A 54 13.99 -7.35 -18.67
CA PRO A 54 15.13 -6.45 -18.76
C PRO A 54 14.67 -4.99 -18.66
N SER A 55 15.42 -4.16 -17.94
CA SER A 55 15.22 -2.70 -17.94
C SER A 55 15.58 -2.11 -19.32
N SER A 56 14.99 -0.96 -19.64
CA SER A 56 15.37 -0.18 -20.82
C SER A 56 16.47 0.82 -20.50
N GLU A 57 16.58 1.23 -19.24
CA GLU A 57 17.59 2.14 -18.71
C GLU A 57 17.79 1.91 -17.21
N GLY A 58 18.86 2.47 -16.67
CA GLY A 58 19.19 2.40 -15.24
C GLY A 58 19.70 1.03 -14.80
N THR A 59 19.90 0.89 -13.50
CA THR A 59 20.52 -0.31 -12.89
C THR A 59 19.73 -0.80 -11.67
N VAL A 60 19.83 -2.13 -11.43
CA VAL A 60 19.34 -2.79 -10.20
C VAL A 60 20.56 -3.31 -9.45
N ARG A 61 20.71 -2.91 -8.17
CA ARG A 61 21.73 -3.44 -7.29
C ARG A 61 21.11 -4.17 -6.11
N ILE A 62 21.72 -5.28 -5.73
CA ILE A 62 21.31 -6.09 -4.57
C ILE A 62 22.55 -6.30 -3.72
N GLY A 63 22.52 -5.88 -2.44
CA GLY A 63 23.68 -5.93 -1.56
C GLY A 63 24.90 -5.22 -2.14
N GLY A 64 24.69 -4.08 -2.81
CA GLY A 64 25.74 -3.30 -3.50
C GLY A 64 26.21 -3.89 -4.85
N ARG A 65 25.84 -5.14 -5.19
CA ARG A 65 26.21 -5.80 -6.44
C ARG A 65 25.24 -5.44 -7.57
N ASP A 66 25.74 -5.00 -8.70
CA ASP A 66 24.92 -4.80 -9.92
C ASP A 66 24.42 -6.15 -10.45
N VAL A 67 23.10 -6.30 -10.50
CA VAL A 67 22.41 -7.50 -10.97
C VAL A 67 21.55 -7.23 -12.21
N THR A 68 21.69 -6.07 -12.84
CA THR A 68 20.85 -5.62 -13.96
C THR A 68 20.74 -6.68 -15.07
N HIS A 69 21.88 -7.30 -15.42
CA HIS A 69 21.96 -8.32 -16.47
C HIS A 69 22.12 -9.75 -15.93
N VAL A 70 22.03 -9.94 -14.60
CA VAL A 70 22.12 -11.27 -13.98
C VAL A 70 20.80 -12.01 -14.15
N PRO A 71 20.81 -13.28 -14.65
CA PRO A 71 19.60 -14.08 -14.79
C PRO A 71 18.86 -14.28 -13.45
N PRO A 72 17.52 -14.44 -13.44
CA PRO A 72 16.71 -14.61 -12.23
C PRO A 72 17.23 -15.68 -11.26
N ALA A 73 17.61 -16.86 -11.79
CA ALA A 73 18.09 -17.99 -10.99
C ALA A 73 19.38 -17.69 -10.20
N SER A 74 20.15 -16.68 -10.63
CA SER A 74 21.44 -16.30 -10.03
C SER A 74 21.35 -15.08 -9.12
N ARG A 75 20.14 -14.49 -8.93
CA ARG A 75 19.93 -13.34 -8.05
C ARG A 75 19.66 -13.71 -6.59
N ASN A 76 19.48 -14.99 -6.28
CA ASN A 76 19.15 -15.54 -4.94
C ASN A 76 17.90 -14.90 -4.31
N LEU A 77 16.82 -14.75 -5.09
CA LEU A 77 15.56 -14.14 -4.69
C LEU A 77 14.48 -15.20 -4.51
N GLY A 78 13.68 -15.08 -3.44
CA GLY A 78 12.40 -15.78 -3.29
C GLY A 78 11.30 -14.99 -3.98
N MET A 79 10.42 -15.65 -4.73
CA MET A 79 9.29 -15.00 -5.38
C MET A 79 8.00 -15.78 -5.21
N VAL A 80 6.93 -15.06 -4.86
CA VAL A 80 5.54 -15.56 -4.83
C VAL A 80 4.77 -14.79 -5.88
N PHE A 81 4.19 -15.52 -6.83
CA PHE A 81 3.37 -14.97 -7.92
C PHE A 81 1.90 -14.88 -7.49
N GLN A 82 1.13 -14.03 -8.15
CA GLN A 82 -0.30 -13.83 -7.92
C GLN A 82 -1.12 -15.12 -7.97
N SER A 83 -0.79 -16.04 -8.89
CA SER A 83 -1.43 -17.36 -9.03
C SER A 83 -0.81 -18.45 -8.14
N TYR A 84 0.10 -18.06 -7.20
CA TYR A 84 0.93 -18.95 -6.40
C TYR A 84 1.88 -19.85 -7.21
N ALA A 85 1.58 -20.12 -8.46
CA ALA A 85 2.37 -20.94 -9.42
C ALA A 85 2.84 -22.27 -8.81
N LEU A 86 1.99 -22.95 -8.03
CA LEU A 86 2.27 -24.28 -7.50
C LEU A 86 2.21 -25.32 -8.61
N PHE A 87 3.10 -26.31 -8.57
CA PHE A 87 3.08 -27.43 -9.48
C PHE A 87 1.93 -28.37 -9.10
N PRO A 88 0.86 -28.49 -9.91
CA PRO A 88 -0.37 -29.17 -9.50
C PRO A 88 -0.20 -30.69 -9.40
N HIS A 89 0.78 -31.25 -10.10
CA HIS A 89 1.09 -32.67 -10.11
C HIS A 89 2.04 -33.10 -8.98
N MET A 90 2.65 -32.16 -8.27
CA MET A 90 3.55 -32.40 -7.14
C MET A 90 2.81 -32.32 -5.82
N THR A 91 3.31 -33.01 -4.79
CA THR A 91 2.86 -32.84 -3.43
C THR A 91 3.32 -31.48 -2.84
N VAL A 92 2.79 -31.11 -1.68
CA VAL A 92 3.27 -29.92 -0.93
C VAL A 92 4.76 -30.04 -0.63
N PHE A 93 5.19 -31.22 -0.16
CA PHE A 93 6.60 -31.50 0.10
C PHE A 93 7.45 -31.29 -1.17
N ASP A 94 7.06 -31.87 -2.30
CA ASP A 94 7.82 -31.78 -3.54
C ASP A 94 7.85 -30.35 -4.09
N ASN A 95 6.74 -29.59 -3.98
CA ASN A 95 6.70 -28.18 -4.34
C ASN A 95 7.75 -27.37 -3.58
N ILE A 96 7.87 -27.55 -2.28
CA ILE A 96 8.83 -26.83 -1.45
C ILE A 96 10.25 -27.36 -1.71
N ALA A 97 10.44 -28.69 -1.80
CA ALA A 97 11.72 -29.34 -2.03
C ALA A 97 12.34 -28.97 -3.38
N PHE A 98 11.52 -28.62 -4.39
CA PHE A 98 11.96 -28.34 -5.75
C PHE A 98 13.08 -27.30 -5.82
N ALA A 99 12.96 -26.20 -5.09
CA ALA A 99 13.96 -25.15 -5.07
C ALA A 99 15.33 -25.61 -4.50
N LEU A 100 15.33 -26.54 -3.56
CA LEU A 100 16.53 -27.12 -2.97
C LEU A 100 17.13 -28.21 -3.87
N SER A 101 16.28 -29.00 -4.52
CA SER A 101 16.72 -30.06 -5.44
C SER A 101 17.51 -29.51 -6.63
N ILE A 102 17.05 -28.41 -7.22
CA ILE A 102 17.78 -27.73 -8.34
C ILE A 102 19.14 -27.19 -7.87
N ARG A 103 19.25 -26.81 -6.57
CA ARG A 103 20.52 -26.33 -5.99
C ARG A 103 21.46 -27.46 -5.56
N GLY A 104 21.11 -28.73 -5.82
CA GLY A 104 21.95 -29.87 -5.49
C GLY A 104 22.03 -30.23 -4.02
N VAL A 105 21.07 -29.79 -3.20
CA VAL A 105 21.02 -30.11 -1.76
C VAL A 105 20.71 -31.60 -1.58
N THR A 106 21.31 -32.25 -0.56
CA THR A 106 21.12 -33.68 -0.29
C THR A 106 19.69 -34.01 0.17
N LYS A 107 19.21 -35.22 -0.12
CA LYS A 107 17.85 -35.66 0.24
C LYS A 107 17.56 -35.55 1.73
N SER A 108 18.54 -35.87 2.60
CA SER A 108 18.39 -35.77 4.05
C SER A 108 18.22 -34.32 4.52
N GLU A 109 19.00 -33.42 3.94
CA GLU A 109 18.93 -31.99 4.24
C GLU A 109 17.64 -31.36 3.71
N ILE A 110 17.20 -31.76 2.51
CA ILE A 110 15.91 -31.34 1.93
C ILE A 110 14.78 -31.71 2.90
N ALA A 111 14.73 -32.94 3.39
CA ALA A 111 13.67 -33.37 4.31
C ALA A 111 13.62 -32.50 5.58
N ALA A 112 14.77 -32.19 6.16
CA ALA A 112 14.86 -31.35 7.36
C ALA A 112 14.46 -29.90 7.09
N ARG A 113 14.90 -29.30 5.99
CA ARG A 113 14.57 -27.91 5.61
C ARG A 113 13.10 -27.76 5.26
N VAL A 114 12.52 -28.71 4.50
CA VAL A 114 11.09 -28.71 4.15
C VAL A 114 10.23 -28.85 5.40
N ALA A 115 10.59 -29.73 6.34
CA ALA A 115 9.86 -29.88 7.60
C ALA A 115 9.86 -28.57 8.41
N ARG A 116 11.00 -27.88 8.46
CA ARG A 116 11.15 -26.57 9.13
C ARG A 116 10.29 -25.51 8.42
N ALA A 117 10.37 -25.41 7.08
CA ALA A 117 9.58 -24.47 6.31
C ALA A 117 8.07 -24.68 6.48
N LEU A 118 7.61 -25.94 6.50
CA LEU A 118 6.20 -26.27 6.77
C LEU A 118 5.76 -25.86 8.18
N ALA A 119 6.64 -26.03 9.18
CA ALA A 119 6.34 -25.59 10.55
C ALA A 119 6.24 -24.06 10.64
N GLN A 120 7.14 -23.32 9.98
CA GLN A 120 7.14 -21.84 9.95
C GLN A 120 5.84 -21.26 9.37
N VAL A 121 5.28 -21.90 8.34
CA VAL A 121 4.00 -21.46 7.72
C VAL A 121 2.78 -22.19 8.30
N ARG A 122 2.89 -22.88 9.43
CA ARG A 122 1.81 -23.60 10.15
C ARG A 122 1.10 -24.65 9.29
N LEU A 123 1.82 -25.32 8.40
CA LEU A 123 1.31 -26.40 7.54
C LEU A 123 1.90 -27.78 7.92
N GLY A 124 2.30 -27.97 9.18
CA GLY A 124 2.78 -29.27 9.68
C GLY A 124 1.78 -30.39 9.38
N GLY A 125 2.27 -31.54 8.90
CA GLY A 125 1.43 -32.70 8.54
C GLY A 125 0.78 -32.67 7.15
N LEU A 126 0.81 -31.56 6.40
CA LEU A 126 0.20 -31.45 5.06
C LEU A 126 1.15 -31.80 3.90
N GLY A 127 2.39 -32.21 4.18
CA GLY A 127 3.43 -32.44 3.15
C GLY A 127 3.05 -33.43 2.05
N ARG A 128 2.16 -34.40 2.33
CA ARG A 128 1.74 -35.42 1.36
C ARG A 128 0.57 -34.99 0.47
N ARG A 129 -0.12 -33.89 0.80
CA ARG A 129 -1.26 -33.37 0.01
C ARG A 129 -0.79 -32.75 -1.29
N ARG A 130 -1.69 -32.67 -2.25
CA ARG A 130 -1.52 -31.93 -3.50
C ARG A 130 -2.16 -30.54 -3.38
N PRO A 131 -1.77 -29.55 -4.21
CA PRO A 131 -2.37 -28.22 -4.20
C PRO A 131 -3.89 -28.21 -4.32
N SER A 132 -4.48 -29.13 -5.10
CA SER A 132 -5.94 -29.27 -5.26
C SER A 132 -6.68 -29.68 -3.99
N GLU A 133 -5.97 -30.19 -2.97
CA GLU A 133 -6.54 -30.63 -1.70
C GLU A 133 -6.38 -29.56 -0.59
N LEU A 134 -5.96 -28.36 -0.97
CA LEU A 134 -5.67 -27.24 -0.07
C LEU A 134 -6.63 -26.07 -0.31
N SER A 135 -6.96 -25.34 0.77
CA SER A 135 -7.62 -24.03 0.64
C SER A 135 -6.68 -23.00 -0.01
N GLY A 136 -7.22 -21.89 -0.51
CA GLY A 136 -6.44 -20.81 -1.12
C GLY A 136 -5.34 -20.27 -0.19
N GLY A 137 -5.66 -20.03 1.08
CA GLY A 137 -4.67 -19.59 2.08
C GLY A 137 -3.60 -20.65 2.37
N GLN A 138 -3.95 -21.94 2.35
CA GLN A 138 -2.96 -23.02 2.47
C GLN A 138 -2.03 -23.07 1.24
N GLN A 139 -2.57 -22.89 0.03
CA GLN A 139 -1.76 -22.82 -1.19
C GLN A 139 -0.79 -21.64 -1.17
N GLN A 140 -1.23 -20.49 -0.71
CA GLN A 140 -0.38 -19.31 -0.52
C GLN A 140 0.75 -19.58 0.46
N ARG A 141 0.47 -20.18 1.63
CA ARG A 141 1.49 -20.55 2.62
C ARG A 141 2.50 -21.57 2.05
N VAL A 142 2.07 -22.50 1.19
CA VAL A 142 2.98 -23.41 0.47
C VAL A 142 3.87 -22.63 -0.49
N ALA A 143 3.34 -21.69 -1.25
CA ALA A 143 4.12 -20.84 -2.16
C ALA A 143 5.15 -20.00 -1.40
N LEU A 144 4.75 -19.46 -0.24
CA LEU A 144 5.64 -18.72 0.64
C LEU A 144 6.76 -19.62 1.21
N ALA A 145 6.42 -20.82 1.71
CA ALA A 145 7.41 -21.79 2.18
C ALA A 145 8.40 -22.20 1.07
N ARG A 146 7.92 -22.40 -0.16
CA ARG A 146 8.75 -22.68 -1.33
C ARG A 146 9.72 -21.53 -1.66
N ALA A 147 9.27 -20.29 -1.51
CA ALA A 147 10.09 -19.10 -1.74
C ALA A 147 11.12 -18.87 -0.64
N LEU A 148 10.88 -19.37 0.58
CA LEU A 148 11.75 -19.14 1.75
C LEU A 148 12.68 -20.32 2.07
N VAL A 149 12.39 -21.54 1.60
CA VAL A 149 13.10 -22.78 2.03
C VAL A 149 14.60 -22.78 1.77
N PHE A 150 15.07 -22.00 0.79
CA PHE A 150 16.48 -21.84 0.46
C PHE A 150 17.15 -20.61 1.08
N GLU A 151 16.42 -19.92 2.01
CA GLU A 151 16.91 -18.75 2.75
C GLU A 151 17.36 -17.61 1.81
N PRO A 152 16.43 -17.08 0.99
CA PRO A 152 16.76 -16.02 0.03
C PRO A 152 17.17 -14.73 0.75
N GLU A 153 17.98 -13.90 0.07
CA GLU A 153 18.35 -12.57 0.56
C GLU A 153 17.19 -11.58 0.51
N ILE A 154 16.29 -11.74 -0.47
CA ILE A 154 15.16 -10.87 -0.76
C ILE A 154 13.93 -11.72 -1.08
N LEU A 155 12.77 -11.28 -0.62
CA LEU A 155 11.47 -11.86 -0.92
C LEU A 155 10.65 -10.88 -1.78
N LEU A 156 10.18 -11.34 -2.93
CA LEU A 156 9.32 -10.60 -3.85
C LEU A 156 7.91 -11.21 -3.84
N LEU A 157 6.90 -10.40 -3.61
CA LEU A 157 5.50 -10.82 -3.50
C LEU A 157 4.66 -10.04 -4.51
N ASP A 158 4.09 -10.73 -5.50
CA ASP A 158 3.24 -10.12 -6.53
C ASP A 158 1.77 -10.45 -6.23
N GLU A 159 1.02 -9.49 -5.68
CA GLU A 159 -0.39 -9.61 -5.27
C GLU A 159 -0.72 -10.92 -4.52
N PRO A 160 0.02 -11.26 -3.45
CA PRO A 160 -0.03 -12.60 -2.86
C PRO A 160 -1.39 -12.94 -2.23
N MET A 161 -2.26 -11.97 -1.98
CA MET A 161 -3.53 -12.16 -1.27
C MET A 161 -4.76 -11.87 -2.15
N GLY A 162 -4.58 -11.61 -3.44
CA GLY A 162 -5.65 -11.20 -4.34
C GLY A 162 -6.78 -12.23 -4.51
N ALA A 163 -6.51 -13.52 -4.27
CA ALA A 163 -7.48 -14.61 -4.41
C ALA A 163 -8.18 -15.02 -3.09
N LEU A 164 -7.90 -14.33 -1.97
CA LEU A 164 -8.45 -14.68 -0.66
C LEU A 164 -9.70 -13.86 -0.32
N ASP A 165 -10.64 -14.48 0.42
CA ASP A 165 -11.73 -13.77 1.06
C ASP A 165 -11.21 -12.81 2.15
N LYS A 166 -12.06 -11.85 2.59
CA LYS A 166 -11.64 -10.78 3.49
C LYS A 166 -11.09 -11.30 4.83
N ASN A 167 -11.77 -12.21 5.48
CA ASN A 167 -11.39 -12.68 6.82
C ASN A 167 -10.07 -13.47 6.78
N LEU A 168 -9.93 -14.35 5.79
CA LEU A 168 -8.72 -15.12 5.59
C LEU A 168 -7.54 -14.21 5.20
N ARG A 169 -7.80 -13.14 4.45
CA ARG A 169 -6.79 -12.15 4.05
C ARG A 169 -6.21 -11.45 5.27
N GLU A 170 -7.04 -10.96 6.21
CA GLU A 170 -6.60 -10.31 7.44
C GLU A 170 -5.72 -11.24 8.30
N GLU A 171 -6.10 -12.52 8.44
CA GLU A 171 -5.31 -13.51 9.17
C GLU A 171 -3.93 -13.72 8.53
N VAL A 172 -3.91 -13.93 7.21
CA VAL A 172 -2.67 -14.19 6.46
C VAL A 172 -1.77 -12.95 6.43
N GLN A 173 -2.33 -11.74 6.40
CA GLN A 173 -1.56 -10.49 6.52
C GLN A 173 -0.77 -10.45 7.83
N LEU A 174 -1.42 -10.71 8.95
CA LEU A 174 -0.76 -10.72 10.27
C LEU A 174 0.34 -11.76 10.33
N GLU A 175 0.09 -12.96 9.81
CA GLU A 175 1.10 -14.04 9.77
C GLU A 175 2.29 -13.69 8.87
N LEU A 176 2.04 -13.12 7.68
CA LEU A 176 3.11 -12.69 6.77
C LEU A 176 3.99 -11.62 7.43
N ARG A 177 3.38 -10.64 8.11
CA ARG A 177 4.10 -9.59 8.83
C ARG A 177 4.94 -10.17 9.97
N GLN A 178 4.38 -11.11 10.73
CA GLN A 178 5.11 -11.79 11.80
C GLN A 178 6.30 -12.57 11.23
N LEU A 179 6.06 -13.40 10.22
CA LEU A 179 7.09 -14.21 9.56
C LEU A 179 8.21 -13.35 8.98
N GLN A 180 7.88 -12.26 8.30
CA GLN A 180 8.86 -11.34 7.74
C GLN A 180 9.74 -10.71 8.82
N ARG A 181 9.14 -10.31 9.97
CA ARG A 181 9.89 -9.77 11.12
C ARG A 181 10.80 -10.81 11.77
N GLU A 182 10.33 -12.05 11.95
CA GLU A 182 11.11 -13.13 12.53
C GLU A 182 12.31 -13.52 11.66
N LEU A 183 12.12 -13.54 10.34
CA LEU A 183 13.17 -13.85 9.39
C LEU A 183 14.06 -12.64 9.05
N GLY A 184 13.56 -11.42 9.24
CA GLY A 184 14.23 -10.17 8.90
C GLY A 184 14.49 -9.99 7.41
N VAL A 185 13.93 -10.81 6.52
CA VAL A 185 14.18 -10.79 5.08
C VAL A 185 13.67 -9.49 4.44
N THR A 186 14.49 -8.87 3.61
CA THR A 186 14.09 -7.68 2.83
C THR A 186 12.99 -8.08 1.85
N THR A 187 11.84 -7.40 1.91
CA THR A 187 10.64 -7.80 1.18
C THR A 187 10.11 -6.67 0.32
N VAL A 188 9.79 -6.97 -0.94
CA VAL A 188 9.03 -6.08 -1.83
C VAL A 188 7.69 -6.71 -2.12
N LEU A 189 6.63 -6.02 -1.74
CA LEU A 189 5.24 -6.42 -1.95
C LEU A 189 4.61 -5.54 -3.03
N VAL A 190 3.94 -6.14 -3.99
CA VAL A 190 3.06 -5.44 -4.94
C VAL A 190 1.62 -5.74 -4.57
N THR A 191 0.82 -4.71 -4.46
CA THR A 191 -0.63 -4.84 -4.26
C THR A 191 -1.37 -3.64 -4.86
N HIS A 192 -2.66 -3.81 -5.09
CA HIS A 192 -3.62 -2.72 -5.36
C HIS A 192 -4.56 -2.49 -4.17
N ASP A 193 -4.46 -3.31 -3.12
CA ASP A 193 -5.27 -3.21 -1.90
C ASP A 193 -4.59 -2.24 -0.91
N GLN A 194 -5.32 -1.16 -0.57
CA GLN A 194 -4.82 -0.10 0.31
C GLN A 194 -4.72 -0.57 1.77
N GLU A 195 -5.68 -1.39 2.23
CA GLU A 195 -5.68 -1.91 3.60
C GLU A 195 -4.48 -2.84 3.80
N GLU A 196 -4.17 -3.69 2.81
CA GLU A 196 -2.98 -4.54 2.80
C GLU A 196 -1.70 -3.70 2.87
N ALA A 197 -1.60 -2.69 2.02
CA ALA A 197 -0.43 -1.83 1.97
C ALA A 197 -0.21 -1.06 3.28
N LEU A 198 -1.28 -0.49 3.86
CA LEU A 198 -1.20 0.28 5.11
C LEU A 198 -0.89 -0.60 6.33
N SER A 199 -1.38 -1.86 6.35
CA SER A 199 -1.24 -2.76 7.51
C SER A 199 0.11 -3.47 7.57
N LEU A 200 0.68 -3.84 6.41
CA LEU A 200 1.88 -4.66 6.33
C LEU A 200 3.18 -3.86 6.29
N SER A 201 3.18 -2.74 5.60
CA SER A 201 4.41 -2.09 5.16
C SER A 201 5.14 -1.35 6.28
N THR A 202 6.46 -1.34 6.20
CA THR A 202 7.30 -0.38 6.91
C THR A 202 7.35 0.94 6.14
N ARG A 203 7.30 0.85 4.80
CA ARG A 203 7.31 2.00 3.89
C ARG A 203 6.47 1.71 2.64
N LEU A 204 5.72 2.72 2.19
CA LEU A 204 4.91 2.68 0.97
C LEU A 204 5.59 3.45 -0.15
N VAL A 205 5.50 2.91 -1.35
CA VAL A 205 5.83 3.58 -2.61
C VAL A 205 4.55 3.68 -3.41
N VAL A 206 3.98 4.87 -3.49
CA VAL A 206 2.77 5.13 -4.26
C VAL A 206 3.15 5.45 -5.69
N LEU A 207 2.62 4.68 -6.63
CA LEU A 207 2.90 4.78 -8.05
C LEU A 207 1.65 5.21 -8.83
N ASP A 208 1.84 6.09 -9.79
CA ASP A 208 0.85 6.44 -10.81
C ASP A 208 1.54 6.68 -12.15
N GLN A 209 0.95 6.17 -13.24
CA GLN A 209 1.43 6.36 -14.62
C GLN A 209 2.94 6.15 -14.78
N GLY A 210 3.48 5.08 -14.17
CA GLY A 210 4.88 4.73 -14.25
C GLY A 210 5.82 5.62 -13.43
N ARG A 211 5.31 6.48 -12.56
CA ARG A 211 6.08 7.42 -11.73
C ARG A 211 5.81 7.21 -10.26
N ILE A 212 6.83 7.37 -9.44
CA ILE A 212 6.67 7.44 -7.98
C ILE A 212 6.07 8.80 -7.63
N GLN A 213 4.93 8.78 -6.93
CA GLN A 213 4.21 9.96 -6.45
C GLN A 213 4.65 10.33 -5.03
N GLN A 214 4.84 9.32 -4.17
CA GLN A 214 5.31 9.50 -2.79
C GLN A 214 5.97 8.22 -2.29
N VAL A 215 7.02 8.38 -1.47
CA VAL A 215 7.66 7.30 -0.71
C VAL A 215 7.73 7.74 0.74
N ASP A 216 7.04 7.03 1.63
CA ASP A 216 7.02 7.36 3.06
C ASP A 216 6.46 6.20 3.91
N THR A 217 6.39 6.38 5.24
CA THR A 217 5.68 5.45 6.12
C THR A 217 4.18 5.43 5.82
N PRO A 218 3.46 4.32 6.09
CA PRO A 218 2.01 4.25 5.90
C PRO A 218 1.24 5.40 6.53
N LEU A 219 1.61 5.75 7.77
CA LEU A 219 0.97 6.85 8.51
C LEU A 219 1.19 8.19 7.82
N SER A 220 2.42 8.47 7.37
CA SER A 220 2.76 9.71 6.68
C SER A 220 2.04 9.83 5.34
N VAL A 221 2.00 8.75 4.53
CA VAL A 221 1.28 8.75 3.24
C VAL A 221 -0.21 9.03 3.43
N TYR A 222 -0.83 8.49 4.50
CA TYR A 222 -2.24 8.70 4.81
C TYR A 222 -2.53 10.11 5.32
N GLN A 223 -1.75 10.60 6.29
CA GLN A 223 -1.99 11.88 6.97
C GLN A 223 -1.42 13.08 6.22
N ARG A 224 -0.31 12.89 5.48
CA ARG A 224 0.45 13.95 4.82
C ARG A 224 0.70 13.60 3.35
N PRO A 225 -0.36 13.42 2.55
CA PRO A 225 -0.20 13.13 1.14
C PRO A 225 0.51 14.30 0.44
N ARG A 226 1.40 13.97 -0.51
CA ARG A 226 2.20 14.97 -1.22
C ARG A 226 1.39 15.72 -2.28
N ASN A 227 0.33 15.11 -2.79
CA ASN A 227 -0.51 15.68 -3.84
C ASN A 227 -1.95 15.11 -3.78
N ARG A 228 -2.82 15.70 -4.60
CA ARG A 228 -4.24 15.32 -4.70
C ARG A 228 -4.45 13.85 -5.08
N PHE A 229 -3.62 13.33 -6.00
CA PHE A 229 -3.70 11.92 -6.40
C PHE A 229 -3.49 11.00 -5.19
N VAL A 230 -2.40 11.19 -4.43
CA VAL A 230 -2.11 10.35 -3.25
C VAL A 230 -3.22 10.49 -2.21
N ALA A 231 -3.71 11.71 -1.96
CA ALA A 231 -4.80 11.97 -1.01
C ALA A 231 -6.07 11.18 -1.34
N GLN A 232 -6.47 11.15 -2.62
CA GLN A 232 -7.68 10.47 -3.11
C GLN A 232 -7.48 8.97 -3.31
N PHE A 233 -6.26 8.55 -3.66
CA PHE A 233 -5.95 7.15 -3.90
C PHE A 233 -5.81 6.37 -2.58
N ILE A 234 -5.31 7.00 -1.51
CA ILE A 234 -5.13 6.34 -0.21
C ILE A 234 -6.32 6.66 0.71
N GLY A 235 -7.33 5.81 0.64
CA GLY A 235 -8.56 5.98 1.43
C GLY A 235 -9.48 7.11 0.94
N THR A 236 -10.59 7.28 1.63
CA THR A 236 -11.52 8.39 1.36
C THR A 236 -10.93 9.70 1.86
N ALA A 237 -11.07 10.78 1.08
CA ALA A 237 -10.55 12.10 1.41
C ALA A 237 -11.54 13.19 1.07
N ASN A 238 -11.76 14.13 1.99
CA ASN A 238 -12.39 15.40 1.70
C ASN A 238 -11.31 16.39 1.25
N LEU A 239 -11.54 17.06 0.13
CA LEU A 239 -10.60 18.03 -0.43
C LEU A 239 -11.27 19.39 -0.51
N PHE A 240 -10.66 20.37 0.13
CA PHE A 240 -11.10 21.74 0.14
C PHE A 240 -10.07 22.63 -0.55
N ALA A 241 -10.48 23.25 -1.65
CA ALA A 241 -9.67 24.20 -2.38
C ALA A 241 -9.85 25.61 -1.77
N GLY A 242 -8.74 26.31 -1.56
CA GLY A 242 -8.80 27.67 -1.00
C GLY A 242 -7.44 28.37 -1.02
N GLU A 243 -7.38 29.47 -0.29
CA GLU A 243 -6.18 30.32 -0.15
C GLU A 243 -5.54 30.08 1.23
N LEU A 244 -4.28 29.70 1.24
CA LEU A 244 -3.47 29.56 2.43
C LEU A 244 -2.95 30.91 2.87
N SER A 245 -3.13 31.23 4.13
CA SER A 245 -2.56 32.40 4.80
C SER A 245 -1.98 32.03 6.14
N TYR A 246 -1.15 32.91 6.68
CA TYR A 246 -0.55 32.74 8.01
C TYR A 246 -0.94 33.92 8.90
N HIS A 247 -1.49 33.61 10.07
CA HIS A 247 -1.83 34.59 11.08
C HIS A 247 -1.31 34.14 12.44
N ASP A 248 -0.54 34.97 13.12
CA ASP A 248 0.11 34.66 14.41
C ASP A 248 0.86 33.34 14.44
N GLY A 249 1.54 33.00 13.32
CA GLY A 249 2.29 31.74 13.17
C GLY A 249 1.45 30.49 12.92
N GLN A 250 0.13 30.64 12.79
CA GLN A 250 -0.80 29.57 12.45
C GLN A 250 -1.19 29.63 10.96
N SER A 251 -1.23 28.48 10.31
CA SER A 251 -1.71 28.36 8.94
C SER A 251 -3.22 28.21 8.90
N GLN A 252 -3.85 28.98 8.01
CA GLN A 252 -5.29 29.06 7.85
C GLN A 252 -5.66 28.91 6.37
N LEU A 253 -6.73 28.15 6.12
CA LEU A 253 -7.36 28.00 4.84
C LEU A 253 -8.58 28.94 4.76
N THR A 254 -8.60 29.84 3.82
CA THR A 254 -9.79 30.63 3.47
C THR A 254 -10.48 29.98 2.29
N LEU A 255 -11.72 29.52 2.50
CA LEU A 255 -12.57 28.92 1.47
C LEU A 255 -13.20 30.01 0.56
N PRO A 256 -13.74 29.65 -0.62
CA PRO A 256 -14.38 30.62 -1.53
C PRO A 256 -15.57 31.38 -0.93
N ASP A 257 -16.28 30.79 0.04
CA ASP A 257 -17.39 31.44 0.76
C ASP A 257 -16.94 32.39 1.89
N GLY A 258 -15.62 32.55 2.08
CA GLY A 258 -15.00 33.36 3.13
C GLY A 258 -14.84 32.63 4.47
N THR A 259 -15.26 31.36 4.59
CA THR A 259 -15.03 30.57 5.80
C THR A 259 -13.54 30.34 6.02
N VAL A 260 -13.06 30.62 7.25
CA VAL A 260 -11.66 30.42 7.63
C VAL A 260 -11.55 29.23 8.56
N LEU A 261 -10.68 28.28 8.20
CA LEU A 261 -10.46 27.04 8.94
C LEU A 261 -8.96 26.81 9.16
N ALA A 262 -8.60 26.26 10.31
CA ALA A 262 -7.21 25.96 10.60
C ALA A 262 -6.71 24.76 9.79
N CYS A 263 -5.44 24.78 9.38
CA CYS A 263 -4.79 23.65 8.70
C CYS A 263 -3.29 23.60 9.06
N ARG A 264 -2.62 22.51 8.69
CA ARG A 264 -1.16 22.42 8.68
C ARG A 264 -0.63 22.57 7.27
N ALA A 265 0.42 23.37 7.12
CA ALA A 265 1.03 23.68 5.84
C ALA A 265 2.55 23.74 6.00
N GLU A 266 3.23 22.59 5.99
CA GLU A 266 4.68 22.53 6.10
C GLU A 266 5.33 22.79 4.74
N GLY A 267 6.23 23.75 4.64
CA GLY A 267 7.00 24.06 3.43
C GLY A 267 6.23 24.77 2.32
N HIS A 268 5.01 25.26 2.61
CA HIS A 268 4.20 26.01 1.65
C HIS A 268 4.22 27.51 1.97
N GLY A 269 4.34 28.36 0.95
CA GLY A 269 4.06 29.79 1.05
C GLY A 269 2.56 30.07 1.08
N ALA A 270 2.17 31.31 1.37
CA ALA A 270 0.79 31.78 1.17
C ALA A 270 0.38 31.65 -0.30
N GLY A 271 -0.89 31.31 -0.58
CA GLY A 271 -1.43 31.18 -1.93
C GLY A 271 -2.38 29.99 -2.09
N PRO A 272 -2.74 29.62 -3.33
CA PRO A 272 -3.72 28.58 -3.59
C PRO A 272 -3.23 27.18 -3.19
N VAL A 273 -4.05 26.48 -2.40
CA VAL A 273 -3.78 25.11 -1.91
C VAL A 273 -5.03 24.24 -2.01
N ASP A 274 -4.81 22.93 -1.99
CA ASP A 274 -5.82 21.94 -1.63
C ASP A 274 -5.54 21.46 -0.20
N VAL A 275 -6.55 21.45 0.66
CA VAL A 275 -6.45 20.89 2.01
C VAL A 275 -7.21 19.58 2.07
N VAL A 276 -6.54 18.52 2.53
CA VAL A 276 -7.17 17.22 2.77
C VAL A 276 -7.58 17.08 4.23
N VAL A 277 -8.82 16.59 4.42
CA VAL A 277 -9.34 16.18 5.74
C VAL A 277 -9.93 14.78 5.62
N ARG A 278 -9.48 13.86 6.47
CA ARG A 278 -10.02 12.50 6.48
C ARG A 278 -11.43 12.47 7.11
N PRO A 279 -12.34 11.61 6.61
CA PRO A 279 -13.73 11.55 7.07
C PRO A 279 -13.90 11.37 8.58
N GLU A 280 -13.02 10.62 9.21
CA GLU A 280 -13.01 10.35 10.66
C GLU A 280 -12.60 11.56 11.51
N HIS A 281 -12.02 12.58 10.89
CA HIS A 281 -11.58 13.82 11.54
C HIS A 281 -12.55 14.99 11.33
N VAL A 282 -13.63 14.78 10.59
CA VAL A 282 -14.70 15.75 10.42
C VAL A 282 -15.56 15.75 11.69
N LEU A 283 -15.58 16.89 12.37
CA LEU A 283 -16.40 17.14 13.55
C LEU A 283 -17.72 17.80 13.12
N LEU A 284 -18.83 17.32 13.65
CA LEU A 284 -20.16 17.88 13.40
C LEU A 284 -20.54 18.85 14.53
N LEU A 285 -21.00 20.02 14.15
CA LEU A 285 -21.46 21.07 15.05
C LEU A 285 -22.92 21.44 14.71
N PRO A 286 -23.67 22.00 15.67
CA PRO A 286 -25.00 22.57 15.41
C PRO A 286 -24.93 23.66 14.32
N PRO A 287 -26.02 23.90 13.57
CA PRO A 287 -26.02 24.86 12.45
C PRO A 287 -25.81 26.32 12.93
N ASP A 288 -26.14 26.62 14.17
CA ASP A 288 -25.98 27.92 14.84
C ASP A 288 -24.59 28.12 15.50
N ALA A 289 -23.69 27.14 15.40
CA ALA A 289 -22.32 27.27 15.87
C ALA A 289 -21.65 28.46 15.19
N GLY A 290 -20.94 29.29 15.95
CA GLY A 290 -20.27 30.50 15.45
C GLY A 290 -19.04 30.21 14.58
N THR A 291 -18.71 28.92 14.30
CA THR A 291 -17.55 28.49 13.56
C THR A 291 -17.89 27.27 12.68
N GLY A 292 -17.02 26.98 11.69
CA GLY A 292 -17.16 25.82 10.82
C GLY A 292 -17.90 26.12 9.51
N LEU A 293 -17.80 25.22 8.55
CA LEU A 293 -18.40 25.29 7.22
C LEU A 293 -19.83 24.73 7.27
N LEU A 294 -20.80 25.48 6.77
CA LEU A 294 -22.20 25.06 6.71
C LEU A 294 -22.37 23.98 5.64
N VAL A 295 -23.07 22.90 6.02
CA VAL A 295 -23.35 21.76 5.14
C VAL A 295 -24.77 21.25 5.36
N GLU A 296 -25.32 20.58 4.35
CA GLU A 296 -26.59 19.88 4.41
C GLU A 296 -26.33 18.35 4.34
N VAL A 297 -27.08 17.58 5.13
CA VAL A 297 -27.05 16.12 5.08
C VAL A 297 -27.77 15.65 3.82
N VAL A 298 -27.05 14.94 2.97
CA VAL A 298 -27.61 14.31 1.76
C VAL A 298 -28.11 12.91 2.06
N GLU A 299 -27.30 12.13 2.82
CA GLU A 299 -27.61 10.74 3.16
C GLU A 299 -26.85 10.31 4.40
N SER A 300 -27.45 9.40 5.18
CA SER A 300 -26.82 8.73 6.33
C SER A 300 -26.84 7.22 6.13
N VAL A 301 -25.66 6.59 6.04
CA VAL A 301 -25.50 5.16 5.83
C VAL A 301 -24.94 4.50 7.08
N TYR A 302 -25.70 3.58 7.68
CA TYR A 302 -25.24 2.79 8.82
C TYR A 302 -24.40 1.60 8.38
N LEU A 303 -23.18 1.48 8.91
CA LEU A 303 -22.19 0.44 8.55
C LEU A 303 -21.89 -0.53 9.72
N GLY A 304 -22.77 -0.62 10.72
CA GLY A 304 -22.58 -1.47 11.89
C GLY A 304 -21.77 -0.78 13.00
N GLN A 305 -20.47 -0.69 12.86
CA GLN A 305 -19.57 -0.05 13.85
C GLN A 305 -19.49 1.46 13.71
N SER A 306 -19.91 2.01 12.59
CA SER A 306 -19.89 3.45 12.30
C SER A 306 -21.07 3.85 11.44
N SER A 307 -21.33 5.15 11.35
CA SER A 307 -22.23 5.75 10.37
C SER A 307 -21.43 6.66 9.45
N ARG A 308 -21.71 6.57 8.14
CA ARG A 308 -21.13 7.46 7.13
C ARG A 308 -22.19 8.46 6.73
N LEU A 309 -21.86 9.75 6.88
CA LEU A 309 -22.68 10.85 6.41
C LEU A 309 -22.14 11.38 5.11
N HIS A 310 -23.00 11.47 4.12
CA HIS A 310 -22.75 12.21 2.89
C HIS A 310 -23.34 13.61 3.06
N LEU A 311 -22.50 14.62 3.02
CA LEU A 311 -22.80 16.01 3.24
C LEU A 311 -22.54 16.82 1.96
N ARG A 312 -23.15 17.99 1.84
CA ARG A 312 -22.93 18.91 0.74
C ARG A 312 -22.82 20.35 1.25
N THR A 313 -21.83 21.07 0.78
CA THR A 313 -21.69 22.51 1.02
C THR A 313 -22.65 23.32 0.14
N ALA A 314 -22.83 24.60 0.43
CA ALA A 314 -23.69 25.47 -0.36
C ALA A 314 -23.22 25.65 -1.82
N ASP A 315 -21.93 25.57 -2.05
CA ASP A 315 -21.30 25.61 -3.40
C ASP A 315 -21.24 24.23 -4.08
N GLY A 316 -21.85 23.18 -3.47
CA GLY A 316 -22.03 21.88 -4.07
C GLY A 316 -20.89 20.89 -3.83
N VAL A 317 -19.89 21.22 -3.03
CA VAL A 317 -18.78 20.32 -2.70
C VAL A 317 -19.31 19.16 -1.84
N ALA A 318 -19.02 17.92 -2.27
CA ALA A 318 -19.36 16.73 -1.51
C ALA A 318 -18.36 16.52 -0.36
N VAL A 319 -18.87 16.25 0.82
CA VAL A 319 -18.08 15.97 2.03
C VAL A 319 -18.58 14.69 2.67
N ILE A 320 -17.64 13.88 3.19
CA ILE A 320 -17.95 12.65 3.92
C ILE A 320 -17.47 12.80 5.37
N ALA A 321 -18.34 12.47 6.32
CA ALA A 321 -17.98 12.33 7.72
C ALA A 321 -18.23 10.90 8.19
N VAL A 322 -17.37 10.38 9.06
CA VAL A 322 -17.51 9.05 9.67
C VAL A 322 -17.66 9.20 11.17
N LEU A 323 -18.80 8.75 11.68
CA LEU A 323 -19.14 8.80 13.10
C LEU A 323 -18.96 7.41 13.71
N GLN A 324 -18.19 7.30 14.78
CA GLN A 324 -17.96 6.04 15.50
C GLN A 324 -19.03 5.75 16.58
N ARG A 325 -19.99 6.66 16.78
CA ARG A 325 -21.03 6.49 17.83
C ARG A 325 -22.41 6.29 17.21
N GLN A 326 -23.14 5.31 17.73
CA GLN A 326 -24.59 5.21 17.59
C GLN A 326 -25.22 6.30 18.45
N GLY A 327 -26.07 7.15 17.88
CA GLY A 327 -26.86 8.07 18.74
C GLY A 327 -27.47 9.30 18.08
N ALA A 328 -26.92 9.82 17.01
CA ALA A 328 -27.55 10.92 16.28
C ALA A 328 -28.13 10.37 14.96
N ALA A 329 -29.44 10.28 14.86
CA ALA A 329 -30.11 10.03 13.59
C ALA A 329 -30.12 11.35 12.82
N PHE A 330 -29.32 11.43 11.75
CA PHE A 330 -29.37 12.55 10.82
C PHE A 330 -30.25 12.18 9.63
N SER A 331 -31.13 13.11 9.26
CA SER A 331 -32.05 12.97 8.13
C SER A 331 -31.58 13.81 6.95
N PRO A 332 -31.85 13.38 5.71
CA PRO A 332 -31.62 14.22 4.54
C PRO A 332 -32.32 15.58 4.71
N GLY A 333 -31.59 16.66 4.41
CA GLY A 333 -32.05 18.06 4.59
C GLY A 333 -31.64 18.70 5.93
N ASP A 334 -31.10 17.92 6.88
CA ASP A 334 -30.61 18.51 8.14
C ASP A 334 -29.41 19.42 7.84
N ALA A 335 -29.47 20.66 8.39
CA ALA A 335 -28.37 21.61 8.34
C ALA A 335 -27.40 21.36 9.50
N LEU A 336 -26.11 21.34 9.21
CA LEU A 336 -25.03 21.16 10.19
C LEU A 336 -23.87 22.10 9.85
N ARG A 337 -22.93 22.24 10.78
CA ARG A 337 -21.60 22.77 10.48
C ARG A 337 -20.57 21.69 10.65
N ILE A 338 -19.57 21.69 9.77
CA ILE A 338 -18.40 20.85 9.90
C ILE A 338 -17.19 21.67 10.33
N HIS A 339 -16.37 21.06 11.15
CA HIS A 339 -15.13 21.62 11.65
C HIS A 339 -14.09 20.51 11.75
N TRP A 340 -12.82 20.86 11.95
CA TRP A 340 -11.71 19.94 12.21
C TRP A 340 -10.60 20.62 13.02
N GLN A 341 -9.73 19.84 13.61
CA GLN A 341 -8.53 20.34 14.26
C GLN A 341 -7.43 20.55 13.21
N ALA A 342 -6.60 21.58 13.39
CA ALA A 342 -5.52 21.91 12.47
C ALA A 342 -4.61 20.71 12.14
N ASP A 343 -4.33 19.86 13.14
CA ASP A 343 -3.46 18.68 13.01
C ASP A 343 -4.00 17.60 12.07
N HIS A 344 -5.29 17.64 11.76
CA HIS A 344 -5.99 16.69 10.90
C HIS A 344 -6.34 17.25 9.51
N ALA A 345 -5.87 18.46 9.20
CA ALA A 345 -6.07 19.13 7.93
C ALA A 345 -4.72 19.46 7.30
N TRP A 346 -4.38 18.78 6.22
CA TRP A 346 -3.07 18.89 5.59
C TRP A 346 -3.15 19.62 4.27
N ALA A 347 -2.39 20.72 4.13
CA ALA A 347 -2.31 21.50 2.90
C ALA A 347 -1.32 20.88 1.90
N MET A 348 -1.72 20.86 0.65
CA MET A 348 -0.95 20.37 -0.49
C MET A 348 -0.90 21.43 -1.59
N PRO A 349 0.14 21.43 -2.45
CA PRO A 349 0.17 22.32 -3.61
C PRO A 349 -1.04 22.06 -4.50
N ARG A 350 -1.74 23.11 -4.89
CA ARG A 350 -2.80 23.02 -5.89
C ARG A 350 -2.17 22.79 -7.26
N GLN A 351 -2.48 21.67 -7.90
CA GLN A 351 -2.02 21.41 -9.26
C GLN A 351 -2.79 22.30 -10.23
N ALA A 352 -2.09 23.05 -11.05
CA ALA A 352 -2.69 23.84 -12.13
C ALA A 352 -3.37 22.89 -13.13
N GLY A 353 -4.69 22.98 -13.27
CA GLY A 353 -5.46 22.21 -14.26
C GLY A 353 -6.22 20.99 -13.74
N ALA A 354 -6.54 20.91 -12.44
CA ALA A 354 -7.44 19.90 -11.88
C ALA A 354 -8.85 20.47 -11.68
#